data_96a1745a77a42fbe50532ec878c3bfec
#
_entry.id   96a1745a77a42fbe50532ec878c3bfec
#
_cell.length_a   1.000
_cell.length_b   1.000
_cell.length_c   1.000
_cell.angle_alpha   90.00
_cell.angle_beta   90.00
_cell.angle_gamma   90.00
#
_symmetry.space_group_name_H-M   'P 1'
#
loop_
_entity.id
_entity.type
_entity.pdbx_description
1 polymer ?
#
loop_
_entity_poly.entity_id
_entity_poly.type
_entity_poly.pdbx_seq_one_letter_code
_entity_poly.pdbx_strand_id
1 'polypeptide(L)'
;MSVTLTRTQAIQMLTKIGATITAGGRHDKVSLEVDGKKVVRTVLSRGSKDIPTGTAKSIFRELGLSKSIEKCIALRNCPLKREDYIEYLRSEGVL
;
A
#
# COMPACT_ATOMS: atom_id res chain seq x y z
N MET A 1 -6.36 -16.90 1.60
CA MET A 1 -6.75 -16.01 2.70
C MET A 1 -6.62 -14.57 2.28
N SER A 2 -7.61 -13.74 2.58
CA SER A 2 -7.62 -12.34 2.16
C SER A 2 -7.45 -11.42 3.35
N VAL A 3 -6.81 -10.28 3.11
CA VAL A 3 -6.62 -9.24 4.13
C VAL A 3 -7.67 -8.17 3.90
N THR A 4 -8.47 -7.89 4.92
CA THR A 4 -9.46 -6.82 4.84
C THR A 4 -8.80 -5.46 5.04
N LEU A 5 -9.37 -4.44 4.43
CA LEU A 5 -8.78 -3.11 4.46
C LEU A 5 -9.90 -2.07 4.42
N THR A 6 -9.83 -1.09 5.32
CA THR A 6 -10.69 0.09 5.26
C THR A 6 -9.94 1.22 4.57
N ARG A 7 -10.66 2.22 4.07
CA ARG A 7 -10.04 3.40 3.46
C ARG A 7 -9.11 4.10 4.46
N THR A 8 -9.54 4.23 5.71
CA THR A 8 -8.72 4.86 6.75
C THR A 8 -7.42 4.10 6.97
N GLN A 9 -7.50 2.77 7.05
CA GLN A 9 -6.32 1.93 7.20
C GLN A 9 -5.38 2.07 5.99
N ALA A 10 -5.95 2.10 4.78
CA ALA A 10 -5.17 2.27 3.56
C ALA A 10 -4.41 3.60 3.57
N ILE A 11 -5.08 4.69 3.91
CA ILE A 11 -4.45 6.00 3.97
C ILE A 11 -3.34 6.02 5.02
N GLN A 12 -3.61 5.47 6.20
CA GLN A 12 -2.63 5.42 7.28
C GLN A 12 -1.37 4.64 6.89
N MET A 13 -1.54 3.45 6.32
CA MET A 13 -0.40 2.62 5.95
C MET A 13 0.41 3.25 4.81
N LEU A 14 -0.26 3.83 3.82
CA LEU A 14 0.43 4.46 2.69
C LEU A 14 1.17 5.73 3.13
N THR A 15 0.56 6.54 3.98
CA THR A 15 1.20 7.73 4.54
C THR A 15 2.43 7.35 5.36
N LYS A 16 2.33 6.27 6.13
CA LYS A 16 3.42 5.82 6.99
C LYS A 16 4.65 5.40 6.19
N ILE A 17 4.47 4.76 5.04
CA ILE A 17 5.60 4.36 4.19
C ILE A 17 6.11 5.51 3.32
N GLY A 18 5.49 6.68 3.43
CA GLY A 18 5.93 7.86 2.71
C GLY A 18 5.36 8.00 1.31
N ALA A 19 4.29 7.28 1.00
CA ALA A 19 3.63 7.41 -0.30
C ALA A 19 2.95 8.77 -0.42
N THR A 20 2.87 9.28 -1.65
CA THR A 20 2.16 10.51 -1.97
C THR A 20 0.76 10.15 -2.46
N ILE A 21 -0.24 10.77 -1.85
CA ILE A 21 -1.65 10.58 -2.24
C ILE A 21 -2.13 11.87 -2.89
N THR A 22 -2.50 11.79 -4.16
CA THR A 22 -2.96 12.94 -4.93
C THR A 22 -4.41 12.77 -5.30
N ALA A 23 -5.24 13.73 -4.96
CA ALA A 23 -6.64 13.74 -5.33
C ALA A 23 -6.80 13.81 -6.85
N GLY A 24 -7.62 12.92 -7.41
CA GLY A 24 -7.83 12.89 -8.85
C GLY A 24 -9.19 12.35 -9.23
N GLY A 25 -10.21 13.20 -9.35
CA GLY A 25 -11.53 12.79 -9.79
C GLY A 25 -12.18 11.74 -8.88
N ARG A 26 -12.51 10.58 -9.46
CA ARG A 26 -13.17 9.49 -8.73
C ARG A 26 -12.22 8.65 -7.87
N HIS A 27 -10.92 8.74 -8.13
CA HIS A 27 -9.92 7.96 -7.45
C HIS A 27 -8.78 8.85 -7.00
N ASP A 28 -8.23 8.54 -5.84
CA ASP A 28 -7.01 9.18 -5.39
C ASP A 28 -5.83 8.37 -5.93
N LYS A 29 -4.88 9.05 -6.57
CA LYS A 29 -3.67 8.40 -7.08
C LYS A 29 -2.64 8.32 -5.99
N VAL A 30 -2.02 7.16 -5.86
CA VAL A 30 -0.99 6.90 -4.86
C VAL A 30 0.30 6.50 -5.56
N SER A 31 1.39 7.12 -5.16
CA SER A 31 2.72 6.77 -5.67
C SER A 31 3.74 6.81 -4.54
N LEU A 32 4.73 5.95 -4.64
CA LEU A 32 5.87 5.92 -3.72
C LEU A 32 7.15 5.98 -4.54
N GLU A 33 8.00 6.95 -4.18
CA GLU A 33 9.34 7.06 -4.76
C GLU A 33 10.38 6.71 -3.72
N VAL A 34 11.37 5.92 -4.15
CA VAL A 34 12.53 5.59 -3.33
C VAL A 34 13.77 5.85 -4.20
N ASP A 35 14.67 6.69 -3.70
CA ASP A 35 15.90 7.06 -4.41
C ASP A 35 15.64 7.57 -5.83
N GLY A 36 14.59 8.34 -6.00
CA GLY A 36 14.22 8.94 -7.28
C GLY A 36 13.47 8.01 -8.24
N LYS A 37 13.17 6.79 -7.83
CA LYS A 37 12.41 5.84 -8.64
C LYS A 37 11.01 5.65 -8.09
N LYS A 38 10.01 5.67 -8.97
CA LYS A 38 8.65 5.30 -8.58
C LYS A 38 8.56 3.78 -8.51
N VAL A 39 8.43 3.26 -7.29
CA VAL A 39 8.39 1.81 -7.05
C VAL A 39 6.98 1.30 -6.81
N VAL A 40 6.04 2.17 -6.46
CA VAL A 40 4.65 1.80 -6.22
C VAL A 40 3.73 2.79 -6.93
N ARG A 41 2.72 2.24 -7.60
CA ARG A 41 1.61 3.01 -8.17
C ARG A 41 0.33 2.27 -7.87
N THR A 42 -0.61 2.93 -7.24
CA THR A 42 -1.94 2.37 -7.00
C THR A 42 -2.97 3.48 -6.93
N VAL A 43 -4.23 3.12 -6.79
CA VAL A 43 -5.32 4.06 -6.66
C VAL A 43 -6.22 3.66 -5.51
N LEU A 44 -6.84 4.65 -4.89
CA LEU A 44 -7.85 4.44 -3.85
C LEU A 44 -9.18 4.98 -4.33
N SER A 45 -10.22 4.17 -4.23
CA SER A 45 -11.58 4.61 -4.57
C SER A 45 -12.11 5.57 -3.51
N ARG A 46 -12.83 6.59 -3.94
CA ARG A 46 -13.51 7.51 -3.03
C ARG A 46 -14.92 7.03 -2.74
N GLY A 47 -15.46 7.49 -1.61
CA GLY A 47 -16.87 7.30 -1.26
C GLY A 47 -17.21 5.98 -0.59
N SER A 48 -16.25 5.11 -0.33
CA SER A 48 -16.47 3.86 0.37
C SER A 48 -15.64 3.81 1.63
N LYS A 49 -16.27 3.42 2.75
CA LYS A 49 -15.56 3.23 4.02
C LYS A 49 -14.68 1.99 3.99
N ASP A 50 -15.19 0.94 3.35
CA ASP A 50 -14.49 -0.33 3.24
C ASP A 50 -14.01 -0.54 1.83
N ILE A 51 -12.78 -1.02 1.70
CA ILE A 51 -12.22 -1.37 0.41
C ILE A 51 -12.60 -2.82 0.11
N PRO A 52 -13.23 -3.09 -1.04
CA PRO A 52 -13.56 -4.47 -1.42
C PRO A 52 -12.31 -5.35 -1.39
N THR A 53 -12.50 -6.62 -1.01
CA THR A 53 -11.41 -7.59 -0.86
C THR A 53 -10.55 -7.68 -2.13
N GLY A 54 -11.18 -7.70 -3.30
CA GLY A 54 -10.44 -7.75 -4.57
C GLY A 54 -9.57 -6.53 -4.80
N THR A 55 -10.08 -5.34 -4.44
CA THR A 55 -9.33 -4.10 -4.54
C THR A 55 -8.19 -4.05 -3.53
N ALA A 56 -8.44 -4.48 -2.29
CA ALA A 56 -7.40 -4.57 -1.27
C ALA A 56 -6.27 -5.48 -1.70
N LYS A 57 -6.61 -6.64 -2.28
CA LYS A 57 -5.63 -7.57 -2.81
C LYS A 57 -4.79 -6.94 -3.91
N SER A 58 -5.40 -6.16 -4.80
CA SER A 58 -4.68 -5.43 -5.85
C SER A 58 -3.74 -4.40 -5.28
N ILE A 59 -4.17 -3.65 -4.25
CA ILE A 59 -3.33 -2.66 -3.58
C ILE A 59 -2.09 -3.33 -3.00
N PHE A 60 -2.26 -4.43 -2.26
CA PHE A 60 -1.12 -5.14 -1.68
C PHE A 60 -0.20 -5.72 -2.74
N ARG A 61 -0.75 -6.19 -3.85
CA ARG A 61 0.04 -6.68 -4.98
C ARG A 61 0.90 -5.56 -5.58
N GLU A 62 0.31 -4.39 -5.77
CA GLU A 62 1.04 -3.23 -6.30
C GLU A 62 2.10 -2.71 -5.32
N LEU A 63 1.88 -2.92 -4.03
CA LEU A 63 2.87 -2.62 -2.99
C LEU A 63 3.99 -3.66 -2.93
N GLY A 64 3.89 -4.75 -3.67
CA GLY A 64 4.89 -5.81 -3.67
C GLY A 64 4.76 -6.79 -2.52
N LEU A 65 3.61 -6.83 -1.85
CA LEU A 65 3.39 -7.65 -0.66
C LEU A 65 2.54 -8.89 -0.92
N SER A 66 2.24 -9.20 -2.18
CA SER A 66 1.32 -10.30 -2.52
C SER A 66 1.83 -11.68 -2.07
N LYS A 67 3.12 -11.84 -1.87
CA LYS A 67 3.72 -13.10 -1.45
C LYS A 67 3.66 -13.35 0.04
N SER A 68 3.31 -12.33 0.84
CA SER A 68 3.33 -12.47 2.29
C SER A 68 2.11 -11.77 2.91
N ILE A 69 1.16 -12.57 3.35
CA ILE A 69 0.00 -12.10 4.09
C ILE A 69 0.43 -11.46 5.41
N GLU A 70 1.47 -12.00 6.04
CA GLU A 70 2.01 -11.45 7.28
C GLU A 70 2.48 -10.01 7.11
N LYS A 71 3.15 -9.70 6.00
CA LYS A 71 3.61 -8.35 5.69
C LYS A 71 2.43 -7.41 5.41
N CYS A 72 1.40 -7.91 4.73
CA CYS A 72 0.18 -7.14 4.50
C CYS A 72 -0.48 -6.74 5.82
N ILE A 73 -0.64 -7.70 6.72
CA ILE A 73 -1.26 -7.46 8.03
C ILE A 73 -0.38 -6.53 8.88
N ALA A 74 0.93 -6.74 8.86
CA ALA A 74 1.87 -5.91 9.61
C ALA A 74 1.84 -4.46 9.12
N LEU A 75 1.74 -4.24 7.82
CA LEU A 75 1.64 -2.89 7.29
C LEU A 75 0.31 -2.24 7.66
N ARG A 76 -0.79 -3.00 7.52
CA ARG A 76 -2.13 -2.50 7.86
C ARG A 76 -2.24 -2.11 9.33
N ASN A 77 -1.69 -2.93 10.23
CA ASN A 77 -1.80 -2.75 11.67
C ASN A 77 -0.71 -1.87 12.28
N CYS A 78 0.17 -1.34 11.43
CA CYS A 78 1.21 -0.37 11.80
C CYS A 78 2.44 -0.86 12.58
N PRO A 79 2.75 -2.15 12.78
CA PRO A 79 4.07 -2.51 13.30
C PRO A 79 5.16 -2.37 12.24
N LEU A 80 4.83 -2.49 10.96
CA LEU A 80 5.81 -2.37 9.87
C LEU A 80 6.04 -0.90 9.53
N LYS A 81 7.27 -0.44 9.67
CA LYS A 81 7.66 0.93 9.38
C LYS A 81 8.15 1.09 7.94
N ARG A 82 8.29 2.35 7.48
CA ARG A 82 8.80 2.64 6.14
C ARG A 82 10.14 1.95 5.86
N GLU A 83 11.06 2.00 6.79
CA GLU A 83 12.38 1.40 6.64
C GLU A 83 12.30 -0.11 6.45
N ASP A 84 11.47 -0.77 7.23
CA ASP A 84 11.24 -2.20 7.13
C ASP A 84 10.60 -2.56 5.80
N TYR A 85 9.67 -1.76 5.33
CA TYR A 85 9.01 -1.96 4.06
C TYR A 85 10.00 -1.82 2.89
N ILE A 86 10.83 -0.79 2.91
CA ILE A 86 11.82 -0.56 1.86
C ILE A 86 12.84 -1.70 1.84
N GLU A 87 13.28 -2.16 3.00
CA GLU A 87 14.20 -3.28 3.09
C GLU A 87 13.59 -4.56 2.55
N TYR A 88 12.30 -4.80 2.82
CA TYR A 88 11.58 -5.93 2.25
C TYR A 88 11.56 -5.85 0.72
N LEU A 89 11.28 -4.69 0.15
CA LEU A 89 11.29 -4.51 -1.30
C LEU A 89 12.66 -4.79 -1.91
N ARG A 90 13.72 -4.40 -1.23
CA ARG A 90 15.09 -4.69 -1.67
C ARG A 90 15.37 -6.19 -1.64
N SER A 91 14.94 -6.86 -0.59
CA SER A 91 15.14 -8.31 -0.47
C SER A 91 14.38 -9.09 -1.53
N GLU A 92 13.26 -8.55 -2.02
CA GLU A 92 12.45 -9.19 -3.06
C GLU A 92 12.86 -8.76 -4.49
N GLY A 93 13.88 -7.93 -4.61
CA GLY A 93 14.37 -7.51 -5.91
C GLY A 93 13.51 -6.44 -6.60
N VAL A 94 12.62 -5.78 -5.87
CA VAL A 94 11.78 -4.70 -6.41
C VAL A 94 12.58 -3.40 -6.52
N LEU A 95 13.54 -3.24 -5.64
CA LEU A 95 14.46 -2.11 -5.61
C LEU A 95 15.87 -2.51 -6.01
#